data_168f25eac17accf88fe69d1aad12be08
#
_entry.id   168f25eac17accf88fe69d1aad12be08
#
_cell.length_a   1.000
_cell.length_b   1.000
_cell.length_c   1.000
_cell.angle_alpha   90.00
_cell.angle_beta   90.00
_cell.angle_gamma   90.00
#
_symmetry.space_group_name_H-M   'P 1'
#
loop_
_entity.id
_entity.type
_entity.pdbx_description
1 polymer ?
#
loop_
_entity_poly.entity_id
_entity_poly.type
_entity_poly.pdbx_seq_one_letter_code
_entity_poly.pdbx_strand_id
1 'polypeptide(L)'
;MTRLAPHPESTFPVRNVGAWLLFAWAGFLILPWYVVGGGLFSFGWLADFGTNGPAALQGLHGAPWLLPLILPLLVATWLWARRRTGGLAMAGGLALLWMAVEGLAIVHSGWGFSWLAGLAGTKGPVQPGMGWGAVAYALAMLMLVAADLAGRGWCKGDRFVVGSLLIVIATLLIFVAYPLLSILSSAVRDNSGNFAPALFRQKLFDGNIWSLECLAGGRNCGVAWNTLFVAVLVGLLSTVLGLALALIALRTQIRAKWLL
;
A
#
# COMPACT_ATOMS: atom_id res chain seq x y z
N MET A 1 49.15 -1.44 -8.12
CA MET A 1 48.34 -1.55 -6.90
C MET A 1 47.78 -0.16 -6.61
N THR A 2 46.67 0.21 -7.23
CA THR A 2 45.96 1.46 -7.00
C THR A 2 45.13 1.32 -5.72
N ARG A 3 45.54 2.00 -4.67
CA ARG A 3 44.73 2.11 -3.44
C ARG A 3 43.43 2.82 -3.80
N LEU A 4 42.32 2.08 -3.77
CA LEU A 4 40.99 2.68 -3.78
C LEU A 4 40.92 3.65 -2.61
N ALA A 5 40.71 4.93 -2.92
CA ALA A 5 40.44 5.94 -1.90
C ALA A 5 39.24 5.50 -1.05
N PRO A 6 39.30 5.65 0.29
CA PRO A 6 38.17 5.33 1.13
C PRO A 6 36.98 6.19 0.68
N HIS A 7 35.85 5.54 0.40
CA HIS A 7 34.59 6.24 0.17
C HIS A 7 34.38 7.25 1.29
N PRO A 8 34.05 8.53 0.98
CA PRO A 8 33.71 9.48 2.02
C PRO A 8 32.59 8.85 2.83
N GLU A 9 32.83 8.68 4.12
CA GLU A 9 31.80 8.28 5.09
C GLU A 9 30.63 9.21 4.85
N SER A 10 29.53 8.64 4.34
CA SER A 10 28.31 9.39 4.08
C SER A 10 27.87 9.96 5.43
N THR A 11 28.21 11.21 5.68
CA THR A 11 27.77 11.96 6.86
C THR A 11 26.25 11.90 6.85
N PHE A 12 25.74 11.04 7.72
CA PHE A 12 24.33 10.77 7.84
C PHE A 12 23.64 12.08 8.20
N PRO A 13 22.72 12.65 7.43
CA PRO A 13 21.95 13.77 7.92
C PRO A 13 20.96 13.25 8.94
N VAL A 14 21.43 13.12 10.18
CA VAL A 14 20.66 12.81 11.40
C VAL A 14 19.37 13.63 11.45
N ARG A 15 19.41 14.84 10.88
CA ARG A 15 18.29 15.78 10.82
C ARG A 15 17.10 15.26 10.03
N ASN A 16 17.30 14.60 8.90
CA ASN A 16 16.17 14.14 8.06
C ASN A 16 15.48 12.90 8.65
N VAL A 17 16.25 11.97 9.26
CA VAL A 17 15.66 10.81 9.95
C VAL A 17 14.86 11.28 11.17
N GLY A 18 15.40 12.24 11.95
CA GLY A 18 14.69 12.82 13.09
C GLY A 18 13.37 13.50 12.69
N ALA A 19 13.34 14.21 11.56
CA ALA A 19 12.11 14.82 11.06
C ALA A 19 11.04 13.77 10.72
N TRP A 20 11.41 12.68 10.07
CA TRP A 20 10.47 11.58 9.79
C TRP A 20 9.99 10.88 11.06
N LEU A 21 10.86 10.71 12.06
CA LEU A 21 10.45 10.18 13.36
C LEU A 21 9.47 11.11 14.07
N LEU A 22 9.72 12.42 14.08
CA LEU A 22 8.77 13.38 14.63
C LEU A 22 7.43 13.34 13.91
N PHE A 23 7.44 13.20 12.60
CA PHE A 23 6.22 13.06 11.80
C PHE A 23 5.47 11.76 12.12
N ALA A 24 6.18 10.64 12.33
CA ALA A 24 5.58 9.38 12.77
C ALA A 24 4.97 9.50 14.18
N TRP A 25 5.67 10.13 15.12
CA TRP A 25 5.15 10.37 16.46
C TRP A 25 3.92 11.28 16.43
N ALA A 26 3.94 12.35 15.63
CA ALA A 26 2.77 13.21 15.45
C ALA A 26 1.57 12.44 14.88
N GLY A 27 1.81 11.57 13.87
CA GLY A 27 0.77 10.69 13.33
C GLY A 27 0.18 9.75 14.36
N PHE A 28 1.03 9.17 15.21
CA PHE A 28 0.61 8.19 16.21
C PHE A 28 -0.05 8.80 17.46
N LEU A 29 0.41 10.00 17.90
CA LEU A 29 -0.01 10.61 19.18
C LEU A 29 -0.98 11.78 19.03
N ILE A 30 -1.06 12.43 17.85
CA ILE A 30 -1.80 13.70 17.70
C ILE A 30 -2.89 13.61 16.64
N LEU A 31 -2.56 13.03 15.45
CA LEU A 31 -3.47 13.02 14.32
C LEU A 31 -4.49 11.87 14.40
N PRO A 32 -5.71 12.05 13.86
CA PRO A 32 -6.73 11.02 13.87
C PRO A 32 -6.25 9.82 13.04
N TRP A 33 -6.33 8.62 13.65
CA TRP A 33 -5.86 7.39 13.00
C TRP A 33 -6.82 6.91 11.92
N TYR A 34 -8.13 7.01 12.19
CA TYR A 34 -9.18 6.65 11.26
C TYR A 34 -9.96 7.88 10.79
N VAL A 35 -10.59 7.75 9.61
CA VAL A 35 -11.51 8.77 9.10
C VAL A 35 -12.82 8.71 9.87
N VAL A 36 -13.20 9.80 10.49
CA VAL A 36 -14.49 9.98 11.17
C VAL A 36 -15.55 10.48 10.19
N GLY A 37 -16.81 10.27 10.51
CA GLY A 37 -17.94 10.74 9.68
C GLY A 37 -17.79 12.20 9.25
N GLY A 38 -17.84 12.44 7.93
CA GLY A 38 -17.57 13.76 7.34
C GLY A 38 -16.34 13.81 6.43
N GLY A 39 -15.54 12.73 6.35
CA GLY A 39 -14.41 12.60 5.42
C GLY A 39 -13.07 13.07 5.99
N LEU A 40 -12.03 12.94 5.16
CA LEU A 40 -10.63 13.21 5.53
C LEU A 40 -10.35 14.64 6.04
N PHE A 41 -11.12 15.62 5.58
CA PHE A 41 -10.96 17.03 5.95
C PHE A 41 -11.93 17.48 7.08
N SER A 42 -12.66 16.54 7.68
CA SER A 42 -13.53 16.84 8.82
C SER A 42 -12.70 17.02 10.09
N PHE A 43 -12.96 18.08 10.83
CA PHE A 43 -12.38 18.32 12.16
C PHE A 43 -13.24 17.75 13.29
N GLY A 44 -14.28 16.96 12.98
CA GLY A 44 -15.17 16.35 13.99
C GLY A 44 -14.47 15.46 15.01
N TRP A 45 -13.29 14.89 14.66
CA TRP A 45 -12.47 14.12 15.58
C TRP A 45 -11.94 14.90 16.79
N LEU A 46 -11.90 16.24 16.69
CA LEU A 46 -11.50 17.09 17.81
C LEU A 46 -12.56 17.13 18.94
N ALA A 47 -13.85 16.95 18.57
CA ALA A 47 -14.93 16.89 19.55
C ALA A 47 -14.89 15.55 20.33
N ASP A 48 -14.53 14.46 19.67
CA ASP A 48 -14.47 13.11 20.24
C ASP A 48 -13.03 12.56 20.23
N PHE A 49 -12.08 13.36 20.72
CA PHE A 49 -10.64 13.06 20.64
C PHE A 49 -10.26 11.73 21.32
N GLY A 50 -11.00 11.30 22.35
CA GLY A 50 -10.74 10.04 23.05
C GLY A 50 -11.05 8.80 22.24
N THR A 51 -12.11 8.83 21.43
CA THR A 51 -12.61 7.67 20.66
C THR A 51 -12.20 7.72 19.18
N ASN A 52 -12.12 8.91 18.61
CA ASN A 52 -11.86 9.14 17.19
C ASN A 52 -10.53 9.87 16.95
N GLY A 53 -9.69 9.99 17.95
CA GLY A 53 -8.43 10.70 17.91
C GLY A 53 -7.25 9.83 17.43
N PRO A 54 -6.07 10.02 18.05
CA PRO A 54 -4.83 9.34 17.65
C PRO A 54 -4.83 7.84 18.01
N ALA A 55 -3.96 7.09 17.32
CA ALA A 55 -3.80 5.65 17.53
C ALA A 55 -3.51 5.26 18.97
N ALA A 56 -2.70 6.05 19.68
CA ALA A 56 -2.37 5.78 21.07
C ALA A 56 -3.61 5.73 21.98
N LEU A 57 -4.52 6.69 21.83
CA LEU A 57 -5.75 6.72 22.62
C LEU A 57 -6.75 5.66 22.17
N GLN A 58 -6.93 5.47 20.88
CA GLN A 58 -7.81 4.43 20.34
C GLN A 58 -7.33 3.03 20.76
N GLY A 59 -6.01 2.79 20.78
CA GLY A 59 -5.43 1.54 21.24
C GLY A 59 -5.78 1.20 22.68
N LEU A 60 -5.94 2.21 23.55
CA LEU A 60 -6.34 2.03 24.95
C LEU A 60 -7.86 1.91 25.14
N HIS A 61 -8.69 2.43 24.23
CA HIS A 61 -10.13 2.54 24.39
C HIS A 61 -10.97 1.62 23.48
N GLY A 62 -10.35 0.66 22.79
CA GLY A 62 -11.13 -0.31 22.01
C GLY A 62 -10.49 -0.85 20.73
N ALA A 63 -9.31 -0.34 20.36
CA ALA A 63 -8.55 -0.80 19.21
C ALA A 63 -7.14 -1.31 19.60
N PRO A 64 -7.03 -2.36 20.46
CA PRO A 64 -5.74 -2.79 21.02
C PRO A 64 -4.73 -3.25 19.96
N TRP A 65 -5.18 -3.57 18.75
CA TRP A 65 -4.33 -3.93 17.61
C TRP A 65 -3.45 -2.76 17.12
N LEU A 66 -3.75 -1.51 17.48
CA LEU A 66 -2.92 -0.33 17.18
C LEU A 66 -1.70 -0.23 18.10
N LEU A 67 -1.75 -0.81 19.31
CA LEU A 67 -0.66 -0.72 20.28
C LEU A 67 0.67 -1.34 19.80
N PRO A 68 0.69 -2.47 19.07
CA PRO A 68 1.94 -3.02 18.56
C PRO A 68 2.73 -2.07 17.67
N LEU A 69 2.09 -1.08 17.02
CA LEU A 69 2.74 -0.08 16.18
C LEU A 69 3.71 0.83 16.96
N ILE A 70 3.55 0.93 18.29
CA ILE A 70 4.48 1.70 19.12
C ILE A 70 5.87 1.05 19.17
N LEU A 71 5.96 -0.28 19.10
CA LEU A 71 7.23 -1.01 19.22
C LEU A 71 8.22 -0.66 18.11
N PRO A 72 7.89 -0.75 16.82
CA PRO A 72 8.80 -0.36 15.75
C PRO A 72 9.13 1.14 15.81
N LEU A 73 8.21 1.98 16.26
CA LEU A 73 8.46 3.41 16.44
C LEU A 73 9.48 3.69 17.54
N LEU A 74 9.37 2.99 18.68
CA LEU A 74 10.36 3.07 19.78
C LEU A 74 11.73 2.54 19.33
N VAL A 75 11.76 1.40 18.62
CA VAL A 75 13.00 0.83 18.08
C VAL A 75 13.66 1.81 17.09
N ALA A 76 12.91 2.40 16.19
CA ALA A 76 13.44 3.38 15.24
C ALA A 76 13.98 4.64 15.95
N THR A 77 13.28 5.12 16.98
CA THR A 77 13.72 6.25 17.80
C THR A 77 15.01 5.92 18.57
N TRP A 78 15.09 4.72 19.15
CA TRP A 78 16.29 4.26 19.84
C TRP A 78 17.49 4.13 18.90
N LEU A 79 17.28 3.57 17.69
CA LEU A 79 18.34 3.47 16.67
C LEU A 79 18.84 4.86 16.26
N TRP A 80 17.93 5.80 16.05
CA TRP A 80 18.28 7.18 15.74
C TRP A 80 19.08 7.84 16.86
N ALA A 81 18.67 7.68 18.13
CA ALA A 81 19.39 8.19 19.29
C ALA A 81 20.81 7.61 19.40
N ARG A 82 20.98 6.34 19.02
CA ARG A 82 22.28 5.65 18.93
C ARG A 82 23.08 5.98 17.68
N ARG A 83 22.58 6.88 16.83
CA ARG A 83 23.15 7.23 15.50
C ARG A 83 23.40 6.01 14.60
N ARG A 84 22.61 4.95 14.78
CA ARG A 84 22.66 3.74 13.97
C ARG A 84 21.55 3.78 12.94
N THR A 85 21.90 3.51 11.68
CA THR A 85 20.95 3.46 10.57
C THR A 85 20.55 2.03 10.24
N GLY A 86 21.49 1.12 10.43
CA GLY A 86 21.21 -0.30 10.25
C GLY A 86 20.11 -0.76 11.20
N GLY A 87 18.98 -1.21 10.62
CA GLY A 87 17.80 -1.65 11.36
C GLY A 87 16.58 -0.74 11.20
N LEU A 88 16.72 0.47 10.67
CA LEU A 88 15.55 1.33 10.38
C LEU A 88 14.64 0.71 9.32
N ALA A 89 15.21 0.00 8.34
CA ALA A 89 14.42 -0.73 7.35
C ALA A 89 13.63 -1.87 7.99
N MET A 90 14.18 -2.55 8.98
CA MET A 90 13.48 -3.61 9.70
C MET A 90 12.35 -3.02 10.56
N ALA A 91 12.62 -1.96 11.32
CA ALA A 91 11.60 -1.31 12.14
C ALA A 91 10.46 -0.74 11.27
N GLY A 92 10.79 0.02 10.22
CA GLY A 92 9.80 0.57 9.30
C GLY A 92 9.05 -0.51 8.54
N GLY A 93 9.74 -1.55 8.07
CA GLY A 93 9.14 -2.68 7.36
C GLY A 93 8.18 -3.48 8.25
N LEU A 94 8.53 -3.74 9.51
CA LEU A 94 7.64 -4.40 10.47
C LEU A 94 6.40 -3.58 10.78
N ALA A 95 6.55 -2.25 10.91
CA ALA A 95 5.40 -1.36 11.09
C ALA A 95 4.44 -1.40 9.91
N LEU A 96 4.96 -1.29 8.68
CA LEU A 96 4.16 -1.34 7.46
C LEU A 96 3.52 -2.72 7.25
N LEU A 97 4.26 -3.79 7.55
CA LEU A 97 3.72 -5.15 7.51
C LEU A 97 2.58 -5.33 8.51
N TRP A 98 2.73 -4.82 9.75
CA TRP A 98 1.66 -4.88 10.74
C TRP A 98 0.40 -4.15 10.27
N MET A 99 0.55 -2.93 9.74
CA MET A 99 -0.58 -2.19 9.16
C MET A 99 -1.25 -2.94 8.01
N ALA A 100 -0.47 -3.62 7.16
CA ALA A 100 -1.02 -4.45 6.08
C ALA A 100 -1.77 -5.67 6.62
N VAL A 101 -1.22 -6.36 7.64
CA VAL A 101 -1.89 -7.48 8.31
C VAL A 101 -3.18 -7.03 8.98
N GLU A 102 -3.17 -5.90 9.67
CA GLU A 102 -4.35 -5.28 10.28
C GLU A 102 -5.42 -4.98 9.22
N GLY A 103 -5.03 -4.35 8.10
CA GLY A 103 -5.93 -4.05 6.99
C GLY A 103 -6.54 -5.28 6.31
N LEU A 104 -5.84 -6.43 6.34
CA LEU A 104 -6.35 -7.71 5.85
C LEU A 104 -7.20 -8.45 6.89
N ALA A 105 -6.86 -8.30 8.17
CA ALA A 105 -7.55 -8.96 9.28
C ALA A 105 -8.89 -8.32 9.61
N ILE A 106 -9.00 -7.01 9.46
CA ILE A 106 -10.20 -6.22 9.77
C ILE A 106 -10.72 -5.65 8.45
N VAL A 107 -11.89 -6.10 8.00
CA VAL A 107 -12.55 -5.62 6.80
C VAL A 107 -13.80 -4.83 7.13
N HIS A 108 -14.41 -4.20 6.13
CA HIS A 108 -15.61 -3.37 6.32
C HIS A 108 -16.79 -4.11 6.97
N SER A 109 -16.86 -5.42 6.81
CA SER A 109 -17.91 -6.27 7.41
C SER A 109 -17.54 -6.90 8.76
N GLY A 110 -16.38 -6.61 9.33
CA GLY A 110 -15.85 -7.20 10.55
C GLY A 110 -14.55 -7.98 10.33
N TRP A 111 -14.40 -9.15 10.97
CA TRP A 111 -13.21 -9.98 10.79
C TRP A 111 -13.09 -10.53 9.38
N GLY A 112 -11.95 -10.31 8.72
CA GLY A 112 -11.65 -10.82 7.38
C GLY A 112 -11.46 -12.34 7.34
N PHE A 113 -11.18 -12.95 8.50
CA PHE A 113 -10.98 -14.39 8.64
C PHE A 113 -11.88 -14.94 9.75
N SER A 114 -12.63 -15.99 9.47
CA SER A 114 -13.59 -16.60 10.41
C SER A 114 -12.94 -17.10 11.72
N TRP A 115 -11.68 -17.56 11.66
CA TRP A 115 -10.95 -18.03 12.85
C TRP A 115 -10.62 -16.90 13.85
N LEU A 116 -10.52 -15.63 13.38
CA LEU A 116 -10.33 -14.49 14.27
C LEU A 116 -11.55 -14.24 15.15
N ALA A 117 -12.75 -14.55 14.67
CA ALA A 117 -13.97 -14.45 15.46
C ALA A 117 -13.95 -15.40 16.68
N GLY A 118 -13.31 -16.56 16.55
CA GLY A 118 -13.12 -17.50 17.66
C GLY A 118 -12.13 -17.03 18.73
N LEU A 119 -11.14 -16.21 18.34
CA LEU A 119 -10.10 -15.70 19.25
C LEU A 119 -10.45 -14.34 19.88
N ALA A 120 -11.10 -13.46 19.13
CA ALA A 120 -11.30 -12.05 19.52
C ALA A 120 -12.79 -11.64 19.64
N GLY A 121 -13.70 -12.62 19.56
CA GLY A 121 -15.14 -12.41 19.70
C GLY A 121 -15.89 -12.34 18.36
N THR A 122 -17.17 -12.67 18.41
CA THR A 122 -18.04 -12.85 17.22
C THR A 122 -18.34 -11.54 16.47
N LYS A 123 -18.26 -10.40 17.15
CA LYS A 123 -18.44 -9.09 16.52
C LYS A 123 -17.05 -8.49 16.26
N GLY A 124 -16.58 -8.63 15.02
CA GLY A 124 -15.37 -7.92 14.57
C GLY A 124 -15.59 -6.42 14.49
N PRO A 125 -14.54 -5.63 14.72
CA PRO A 125 -14.59 -4.20 14.49
C PRO A 125 -14.82 -3.93 13.00
N VAL A 126 -15.62 -2.93 12.69
CA VAL A 126 -15.74 -2.41 11.32
C VAL A 126 -14.53 -1.53 11.07
N GLN A 127 -13.80 -1.77 9.99
CA GLN A 127 -12.65 -0.95 9.66
C GLN A 127 -13.09 0.38 9.04
N PRO A 128 -12.84 1.51 9.72
CA PRO A 128 -12.98 2.83 9.12
C PRO A 128 -11.86 3.07 8.10
N GLY A 129 -12.05 4.05 7.21
CA GLY A 129 -10.99 4.49 6.29
C GLY A 129 -9.77 5.01 7.05
N MET A 130 -8.57 4.94 6.43
CA MET A 130 -7.34 5.48 7.01
C MET A 130 -7.43 7.00 7.15
N GLY A 131 -7.15 7.50 8.34
CA GLY A 131 -7.05 8.93 8.64
C GLY A 131 -5.64 9.49 8.42
N TRP A 132 -5.49 10.79 8.65
CA TRP A 132 -4.21 11.48 8.47
C TRP A 132 -3.10 10.94 9.35
N GLY A 133 -3.41 10.47 10.57
CA GLY A 133 -2.44 9.86 11.47
C GLY A 133 -1.83 8.59 10.90
N ALA A 134 -2.66 7.70 10.37
CA ALA A 134 -2.21 6.46 9.75
C ALA A 134 -1.38 6.72 8.48
N VAL A 135 -1.81 7.67 7.63
CA VAL A 135 -1.06 8.06 6.43
C VAL A 135 0.29 8.67 6.79
N ALA A 136 0.32 9.60 7.76
CA ALA A 136 1.56 10.23 8.23
C ALA A 136 2.55 9.20 8.80
N TYR A 137 2.03 8.28 9.62
CA TYR A 137 2.83 7.20 10.20
C TYR A 137 3.37 6.26 9.11
N ALA A 138 2.54 5.79 8.20
CA ALA A 138 2.94 4.90 7.12
C ALA A 138 3.99 5.53 6.20
N LEU A 139 3.79 6.80 5.81
CA LEU A 139 4.74 7.54 4.98
C LEU A 139 6.08 7.72 5.71
N ALA A 140 6.04 8.07 7.01
CA ALA A 140 7.26 8.21 7.80
C ALA A 140 8.03 6.89 7.91
N MET A 141 7.34 5.77 8.20
CA MET A 141 7.97 4.45 8.25
C MET A 141 8.57 4.05 6.90
N LEU A 142 7.89 4.35 5.79
CA LEU A 142 8.41 4.11 4.45
C LEU A 142 9.68 4.93 4.18
N MET A 143 9.73 6.19 4.62
CA MET A 143 10.92 7.04 4.49
C MET A 143 12.08 6.58 5.38
N LEU A 144 11.81 5.98 6.54
CA LEU A 144 12.85 5.34 7.36
C LEU A 144 13.44 4.11 6.67
N VAL A 145 12.60 3.30 6.02
CA VAL A 145 13.07 2.20 5.15
C VAL A 145 13.95 2.73 4.03
N ALA A 146 13.51 3.79 3.33
CA ALA A 146 14.28 4.42 2.27
C ALA A 146 15.64 4.94 2.75
N ALA A 147 15.68 5.53 3.94
CA ALA A 147 16.91 6.07 4.52
C ALA A 147 17.94 4.97 4.82
N ASP A 148 17.52 3.82 5.35
CA ASP A 148 18.39 2.67 5.61
C ASP A 148 18.88 2.02 4.31
N LEU A 149 17.98 1.77 3.34
CA LEU A 149 18.33 1.18 2.06
C LEU A 149 19.32 2.06 1.27
N ALA A 150 19.07 3.36 1.21
CA ALA A 150 19.99 4.31 0.62
C ALA A 150 21.35 4.31 1.33
N GLY A 151 21.34 4.25 2.67
CA GLY A 151 22.56 4.11 3.49
C GLY A 151 23.36 2.86 3.19
N ARG A 152 22.72 1.78 2.73
CA ARG A 152 23.36 0.52 2.26
C ARG A 152 23.82 0.59 0.80
N GLY A 153 23.68 1.74 0.15
CA GLY A 153 24.15 1.96 -1.22
C GLY A 153 23.13 1.69 -2.32
N TRP A 154 21.86 1.41 -1.98
CA TRP A 154 20.80 1.28 -2.97
C TRP A 154 20.64 2.58 -3.75
N CYS A 155 20.46 2.49 -5.07
CA CYS A 155 20.36 3.62 -5.98
C CYS A 155 21.52 4.62 -5.81
N LYS A 156 22.76 4.12 -5.62
CA LYS A 156 23.97 4.94 -5.38
C LYS A 156 23.87 5.81 -4.12
N GLY A 157 23.05 5.43 -3.15
CA GLY A 157 22.86 6.18 -1.92
C GLY A 157 21.89 7.36 -2.00
N ASP A 158 21.21 7.55 -3.14
CA ASP A 158 20.24 8.62 -3.32
C ASP A 158 18.91 8.27 -2.63
N ARG A 159 18.62 8.99 -1.55
CA ARG A 159 17.41 8.78 -0.74
C ARG A 159 16.14 9.21 -1.43
N PHE A 160 16.23 10.27 -2.24
CA PHE A 160 15.06 10.74 -2.98
C PHE A 160 14.62 9.68 -3.99
N VAL A 161 15.57 9.10 -4.72
CA VAL A 161 15.28 8.04 -5.69
C VAL A 161 14.74 6.79 -4.98
N VAL A 162 15.38 6.34 -3.89
CA VAL A 162 14.88 5.18 -3.12
C VAL A 162 13.49 5.45 -2.55
N GLY A 163 13.27 6.63 -1.96
CA GLY A 163 11.98 7.03 -1.40
C GLY A 163 10.88 7.08 -2.45
N SER A 164 11.13 7.71 -3.59
CA SER A 164 10.19 7.76 -4.70
C SER A 164 9.85 6.37 -5.25
N LEU A 165 10.85 5.51 -5.39
CA LEU A 165 10.66 4.13 -5.83
C LEU A 165 9.78 3.35 -4.84
N LEU A 166 10.04 3.48 -3.55
CA LEU A 166 9.23 2.81 -2.52
C LEU A 166 7.79 3.33 -2.47
N ILE A 167 7.57 4.65 -2.67
CA ILE A 167 6.21 5.22 -2.79
C ILE A 167 5.48 4.61 -3.99
N VAL A 168 6.13 4.55 -5.15
CA VAL A 168 5.52 3.94 -6.35
C VAL A 168 5.18 2.47 -6.11
N ILE A 169 6.11 1.69 -5.53
CA ILE A 169 5.87 0.29 -5.19
C ILE A 169 4.71 0.17 -4.20
N ALA A 170 4.68 0.96 -3.13
CA ALA A 170 3.60 0.94 -2.14
C ALA A 170 2.25 1.28 -2.79
N THR A 171 2.21 2.28 -3.66
CA THR A 171 1.00 2.66 -4.41
C THR A 171 0.52 1.52 -5.31
N LEU A 172 1.43 0.87 -6.05
CA LEU A 172 1.08 -0.30 -6.87
C LEU A 172 0.57 -1.48 -6.03
N LEU A 173 1.19 -1.74 -4.88
CA LEU A 173 0.73 -2.80 -3.98
C LEU A 173 -0.67 -2.52 -3.43
N ILE A 174 -0.95 -1.28 -3.03
CA ILE A 174 -2.24 -0.90 -2.43
C ILE A 174 -3.34 -0.83 -3.49
N PHE A 175 -3.09 -0.18 -4.63
CA PHE A 175 -4.15 0.12 -5.61
C PHE A 175 -4.28 -0.92 -6.73
N VAL A 176 -3.26 -1.73 -6.96
CA VAL A 176 -3.30 -2.78 -8.00
C VAL A 176 -3.27 -4.16 -7.40
N ALA A 177 -2.23 -4.49 -6.62
CA ALA A 177 -2.05 -5.85 -6.12
C ALA A 177 -3.13 -6.25 -5.10
N TYR A 178 -3.46 -5.36 -4.14
CA TYR A 178 -4.46 -5.65 -3.11
C TYR A 178 -5.86 -5.91 -3.69
N PRO A 179 -6.46 -5.05 -4.55
CA PRO A 179 -7.76 -5.34 -5.15
C PRO A 179 -7.74 -6.61 -6.00
N LEU A 180 -6.66 -6.84 -6.75
CA LEU A 180 -6.52 -8.04 -7.57
C LEU A 180 -6.51 -9.31 -6.69
N LEU A 181 -5.71 -9.33 -5.62
CA LEU A 181 -5.67 -10.44 -4.66
C LEU A 181 -7.00 -10.62 -3.94
N SER A 182 -7.68 -9.53 -3.61
CA SER A 182 -9.02 -9.57 -3.01
C SER A 182 -10.03 -10.25 -3.94
N ILE A 183 -10.06 -9.88 -5.22
CA ILE A 183 -10.92 -10.50 -6.23
C ILE A 183 -10.56 -11.99 -6.38
N LEU A 184 -9.29 -12.33 -6.51
CA LEU A 184 -8.83 -13.71 -6.61
C LEU A 184 -9.20 -14.54 -5.38
N SER A 185 -9.06 -13.96 -4.17
CA SER A 185 -9.44 -14.64 -2.93
C SER A 185 -10.95 -14.87 -2.84
N SER A 186 -11.76 -13.93 -3.33
CA SER A 186 -13.23 -14.09 -3.37
C SER A 186 -13.69 -15.16 -4.34
N ALA A 187 -12.92 -15.41 -5.41
CA ALA A 187 -13.24 -16.43 -6.39
C ALA A 187 -13.16 -17.86 -5.81
N VAL A 188 -12.31 -18.09 -4.80
CA VAL A 188 -12.15 -19.39 -4.12
C VAL A 188 -13.00 -19.54 -2.85
N ARG A 189 -13.88 -18.57 -2.55
CA ARG A 189 -14.77 -18.58 -1.40
C ARG A 189 -16.21 -18.81 -1.84
N ASP A 190 -17.00 -19.47 -0.97
CA ASP A 190 -18.45 -19.55 -1.11
C ASP A 190 -19.15 -18.28 -0.60
N ASN A 191 -20.48 -18.23 -0.70
CA ASN A 191 -21.27 -17.10 -0.22
C ASN A 191 -21.23 -16.94 1.32
N SER A 192 -20.77 -17.97 2.04
CA SER A 192 -20.58 -17.98 3.51
C SER A 192 -19.15 -17.55 3.90
N GLY A 193 -18.27 -17.28 2.91
CA GLY A 193 -16.88 -16.90 3.15
C GLY A 193 -15.91 -18.06 3.39
N ASN A 194 -16.37 -19.33 3.34
CA ASN A 194 -15.55 -20.51 3.51
C ASN A 194 -14.72 -20.81 2.24
N PHE A 195 -13.56 -21.44 2.44
CA PHE A 195 -12.72 -21.85 1.34
C PHE A 195 -13.34 -23.03 0.57
N ALA A 196 -13.70 -22.81 -0.69
CA ALA A 196 -14.43 -23.75 -1.56
C ALA A 196 -13.79 -23.84 -2.95
N PRO A 197 -12.63 -24.49 -3.11
CA PRO A 197 -11.91 -24.58 -4.38
C PRO A 197 -12.67 -25.34 -5.47
N ALA A 198 -13.59 -26.23 -5.08
CA ALA A 198 -14.46 -26.94 -6.02
C ALA A 198 -15.40 -25.98 -6.78
N LEU A 199 -15.94 -24.98 -6.08
CA LEU A 199 -16.77 -23.93 -6.69
C LEU A 199 -15.96 -23.04 -7.64
N PHE A 200 -14.71 -22.75 -7.32
CA PHE A 200 -13.82 -22.01 -8.21
C PHE A 200 -13.65 -22.75 -9.55
N ARG A 201 -13.36 -24.06 -9.48
CA ARG A 201 -13.21 -24.88 -10.70
C ARG A 201 -14.51 -24.90 -11.52
N GLN A 202 -15.66 -25.08 -10.88
CA GLN A 202 -16.96 -25.07 -11.54
C GLN A 202 -17.24 -23.73 -12.21
N LYS A 203 -17.01 -22.61 -11.53
CA LYS A 203 -17.18 -21.26 -12.09
C LYS A 203 -16.19 -20.96 -13.20
N LEU A 204 -14.92 -21.40 -13.05
CA LEU A 204 -13.89 -21.18 -14.07
C LEU A 204 -14.21 -21.84 -15.40
N PHE A 205 -14.84 -23.01 -15.39
CA PHE A 205 -15.23 -23.75 -16.59
C PHE A 205 -16.70 -23.53 -16.96
N ASP A 206 -17.35 -22.51 -16.41
CA ASP A 206 -18.72 -22.14 -16.78
C ASP A 206 -18.77 -21.66 -18.24
N GLY A 207 -19.80 -22.10 -18.97
CA GLY A 207 -20.03 -21.70 -20.34
C GLY A 207 -20.12 -20.18 -20.53
N ASN A 208 -20.65 -19.45 -19.55
CA ASN A 208 -20.74 -18.00 -19.61
C ASN A 208 -19.37 -17.30 -19.67
N ILE A 209 -18.30 -17.97 -19.22
CA ILE A 209 -16.94 -17.42 -19.30
C ILE A 209 -16.31 -17.70 -20.66
N TRP A 210 -16.47 -18.91 -21.18
CA TRP A 210 -15.72 -19.38 -22.35
C TRP A 210 -16.57 -19.57 -23.63
N SER A 211 -17.90 -19.34 -23.59
CA SER A 211 -18.73 -19.55 -24.76
C SER A 211 -18.32 -18.65 -25.93
N LEU A 212 -18.37 -19.22 -27.14
CA LEU A 212 -18.15 -18.53 -28.41
C LEU A 212 -19.46 -18.39 -29.19
N GLU A 213 -20.59 -18.38 -28.49
CA GLU A 213 -21.92 -18.30 -29.11
C GLU A 213 -22.12 -17.08 -30.04
N CYS A 214 -21.39 -16.00 -29.75
CA CYS A 214 -21.38 -14.80 -30.59
C CYS A 214 -20.90 -15.08 -32.04
N LEU A 215 -20.02 -16.09 -32.26
CA LEU A 215 -19.57 -16.49 -33.60
C LEU A 215 -20.61 -17.36 -34.30
N ALA A 216 -21.51 -17.99 -33.54
CA ALA A 216 -22.60 -18.83 -34.07
C ALA A 216 -23.95 -18.10 -34.15
N GLY A 217 -23.96 -16.77 -34.05
CA GLY A 217 -25.17 -15.94 -34.09
C GLY A 217 -25.85 -15.67 -32.77
N GLY A 218 -25.25 -16.06 -31.65
CA GLY A 218 -25.68 -15.70 -30.31
C GLY A 218 -25.40 -14.22 -29.97
N ARG A 219 -26.14 -13.68 -28.98
CA ARG A 219 -26.03 -12.26 -28.61
C ARG A 219 -24.76 -11.89 -27.87
N ASN A 220 -24.12 -12.82 -27.16
CA ASN A 220 -22.98 -12.52 -26.27
C ASN A 220 -21.87 -13.57 -26.42
N CYS A 221 -20.63 -13.09 -26.56
CA CYS A 221 -19.44 -13.90 -26.27
C CYS A 221 -19.21 -14.05 -24.77
N GLY A 222 -18.54 -15.12 -24.37
CA GLY A 222 -18.10 -15.30 -22.98
C GLY A 222 -17.20 -14.15 -22.50
N VAL A 223 -17.26 -13.89 -21.22
CA VAL A 223 -16.54 -12.75 -20.58
C VAL A 223 -15.04 -12.79 -20.88
N ALA A 224 -14.42 -13.99 -20.93
CA ALA A 224 -13.00 -14.15 -21.23
C ALA A 224 -12.63 -13.63 -22.62
N TRP A 225 -13.44 -13.93 -23.63
CA TRP A 225 -13.23 -13.48 -25.03
C TRP A 225 -13.42 -11.98 -25.19
N ASN A 226 -14.46 -11.42 -24.56
CA ASN A 226 -14.68 -9.98 -24.56
C ASN A 226 -13.52 -9.23 -23.92
N THR A 227 -13.02 -9.72 -22.78
CA THR A 227 -11.88 -9.14 -22.10
C THR A 227 -10.59 -9.24 -22.92
N LEU A 228 -10.34 -10.40 -23.55
CA LEU A 228 -9.19 -10.61 -24.42
C LEU A 228 -9.23 -9.66 -25.63
N PHE A 229 -10.39 -9.55 -26.28
CA PHE A 229 -10.57 -8.65 -27.42
C PHE A 229 -10.30 -7.20 -27.06
N VAL A 230 -10.87 -6.72 -25.95
CA VAL A 230 -10.63 -5.35 -25.47
C VAL A 230 -9.17 -5.15 -25.11
N ALA A 231 -8.54 -6.11 -24.43
CA ALA A 231 -7.14 -6.01 -24.04
C ALA A 231 -6.20 -5.92 -25.26
N VAL A 232 -6.43 -6.74 -26.29
CA VAL A 232 -5.67 -6.71 -27.54
C VAL A 232 -5.88 -5.38 -28.26
N LEU A 233 -7.12 -4.92 -28.37
CA LEU A 233 -7.46 -3.68 -29.04
C LEU A 233 -6.84 -2.46 -28.36
N VAL A 234 -6.97 -2.38 -27.04
CA VAL A 234 -6.34 -1.30 -26.22
C VAL A 234 -4.82 -1.38 -26.32
N GLY A 235 -4.24 -2.58 -26.24
CA GLY A 235 -2.79 -2.78 -26.36
C GLY A 235 -2.24 -2.32 -27.72
N LEU A 236 -2.92 -2.66 -28.81
CA LEU A 236 -2.55 -2.23 -30.16
C LEU A 236 -2.68 -0.70 -30.32
N LEU A 237 -3.83 -0.14 -29.94
CA LEU A 237 -4.07 1.30 -30.07
C LEU A 237 -3.09 2.13 -29.22
N SER A 238 -2.83 1.71 -27.99
CA SER A 238 -1.86 2.41 -27.12
C SER A 238 -0.44 2.33 -27.65
N THR A 239 -0.05 1.18 -28.22
CA THR A 239 1.27 0.99 -28.83
C THR A 239 1.43 1.87 -30.08
N VAL A 240 0.44 1.90 -30.96
CA VAL A 240 0.43 2.74 -32.17
C VAL A 240 0.49 4.23 -31.78
N LEU A 241 -0.32 4.64 -30.80
CA LEU A 241 -0.33 6.02 -30.31
C LEU A 241 1.02 6.39 -29.69
N GLY A 242 1.57 5.53 -28.83
CA GLY A 242 2.87 5.74 -28.22
C GLY A 242 4.00 5.84 -29.25
N LEU A 243 3.98 4.99 -30.29
CA LEU A 243 4.95 5.05 -31.38
C LEU A 243 4.79 6.33 -32.20
N ALA A 244 3.56 6.72 -32.50
CA ALA A 244 3.29 7.98 -33.22
C ALA A 244 3.82 9.20 -32.45
N LEU A 245 3.53 9.27 -31.15
CA LEU A 245 4.06 10.36 -30.28
C LEU A 245 5.58 10.33 -30.19
N ALA A 246 6.20 9.16 -30.06
CA ALA A 246 7.66 9.03 -30.07
C ALA A 246 8.28 9.49 -31.40
N LEU A 247 7.70 9.14 -32.54
CA LEU A 247 8.16 9.59 -33.85
C LEU A 247 8.01 11.11 -34.02
N ILE A 248 6.90 11.68 -33.54
CA ILE A 248 6.69 13.14 -33.55
C ILE A 248 7.76 13.82 -32.67
N ALA A 249 7.97 13.33 -31.46
CA ALA A 249 8.93 13.89 -30.51
C ALA A 249 10.39 13.85 -31.04
N LEU A 250 10.75 12.78 -31.76
CA LEU A 250 12.10 12.58 -32.28
C LEU A 250 12.34 13.30 -33.60
N ARG A 251 11.34 13.35 -34.50
CA ARG A 251 11.51 13.87 -35.86
C ARG A 251 11.09 15.33 -36.05
N THR A 252 10.27 15.89 -35.18
CA THR A 252 9.79 17.26 -35.30
C THR A 252 10.54 18.20 -34.36
N GLN A 253 10.85 19.40 -34.85
CA GLN A 253 11.44 20.51 -34.06
C GLN A 253 10.33 21.34 -33.37
N ILE A 254 9.37 20.68 -32.75
CA ILE A 254 8.29 21.37 -32.06
C ILE A 254 8.86 22.10 -30.84
N ARG A 255 8.58 23.40 -30.72
CA ARG A 255 9.00 24.25 -29.59
C ARG A 255 8.39 23.79 -28.25
N ALA A 256 7.32 23.02 -28.28
CA ALA A 256 6.59 22.54 -27.11
C ALA A 256 6.94 21.07 -26.74
N LYS A 257 8.17 20.61 -27.00
CA LYS A 257 8.62 19.23 -26.62
C LYS A 257 8.48 18.89 -25.14
N TRP A 258 8.42 19.91 -24.29
CA TRP A 258 8.23 19.76 -22.85
C TRP A 258 6.78 19.40 -22.45
N LEU A 259 5.83 19.47 -23.39
CA LEU A 259 4.41 19.08 -23.18
C LEU A 259 4.12 17.63 -23.59
N LEU A 260 5.04 16.96 -24.31
CA LEU A 260 4.97 15.57 -24.74
C LEU A 260 5.80 14.67 -23.84
#